data_095ce937ca56f6cdc2ee3264345940ee
#
_entry.id   095ce937ca56f6cdc2ee3264345940ee
#
_cell.length_a   1.000
_cell.length_b   1.000
_cell.length_c   1.000
_cell.angle_alpha   90.00
_cell.angle_beta   90.00
_cell.angle_gamma   90.00
#
_symmetry.space_group_name_H-M   'P 1'
#
loop_
_entity.id
_entity.type
_entity.pdbx_description
1 polymer ?
#
loop_
_entity_poly.entity_id
_entity_poly.type
_entity_poly.pdbx_seq_one_letter_code
_entity_poly.pdbx_strand_id
1 'polypeptide(L)'
;MISSIIYWFLVIPPVETMSNFSWDWTINILVINMVLAFIWYQGWEVPLYIKKKQANRFKYNKSFPFDIKNKFFWFKNQTIDNMTRSMLFGVPIWSMLQILMLWTFSNGYVPWINFSENKIWFILMILVVPIIHDFHFYCIHRLIHIPILYKWVHSVHHKSVNPSPWSSLSMHPVEH
;
A
#
# COMPACT_ATOMS: atom_id res chain seq x y z
N MET A 1 13.40 3.18 -6.92
CA MET A 1 14.79 3.07 -6.43
C MET A 1 15.30 4.37 -5.81
N ILE A 2 15.36 5.51 -6.52
CA ILE A 2 15.83 6.79 -5.92
C ILE A 2 14.96 7.21 -4.73
N SER A 3 13.63 7.15 -4.85
CA SER A 3 12.70 7.47 -3.76
C SER A 3 12.88 6.57 -2.53
N SER A 4 13.18 5.28 -2.73
CA SER A 4 13.43 4.35 -1.62
C SER A 4 14.74 4.65 -0.89
N ILE A 5 15.77 5.08 -1.62
CA ILE A 5 17.04 5.52 -1.04
C ILE A 5 16.84 6.79 -0.22
N ILE A 6 16.13 7.78 -0.78
CA ILE A 6 15.80 9.03 -0.08
C ILE A 6 15.01 8.72 1.21
N TYR A 7 13.98 7.87 1.11
CA TYR A 7 13.17 7.46 2.25
C TYR A 7 14.02 6.80 3.33
N TRP A 8 14.92 5.88 2.94
CA TRP A 8 15.83 5.19 3.86
C TRP A 8 16.68 6.17 4.66
N PHE A 9 17.31 7.13 4.01
CA PHE A 9 18.23 8.05 4.69
C PHE A 9 17.56 9.19 5.44
N LEU A 10 16.34 9.58 5.04
CA LEU A 10 15.65 10.73 5.66
C LEU A 10 14.56 10.35 6.65
N VAL A 11 14.00 9.15 6.54
CA VAL A 11 12.81 8.75 7.32
C VAL A 11 13.12 7.64 8.31
N ILE A 12 13.93 6.64 7.89
CA ILE A 12 14.24 5.51 8.76
C ILE A 12 15.22 5.94 9.86
N PRO A 13 14.87 5.72 11.14
CA PRO A 13 15.74 6.07 12.25
C PRO A 13 16.97 5.18 12.32
N PRO A 14 18.02 5.57 13.09
CA PRO A 14 19.14 4.70 13.41
C PRO A 14 18.72 3.37 14.04
N VAL A 15 19.47 2.32 13.79
CA VAL A 15 19.16 0.95 14.25
C VAL A 15 18.97 0.89 15.77
N GLU A 16 19.79 1.62 16.51
CA GLU A 16 19.74 1.68 17.98
C GLU A 16 18.40 2.25 18.48
N THR A 17 17.85 3.22 17.77
CA THR A 17 16.54 3.83 18.09
C THR A 17 15.40 2.85 17.87
N MET A 18 15.48 2.03 16.81
CA MET A 18 14.44 1.08 16.44
C MET A 18 14.41 -0.18 17.33
N SER A 19 15.44 -0.42 18.13
CA SER A 19 15.52 -1.59 19.03
C SER A 19 14.41 -1.60 20.10
N ASN A 20 13.92 -0.42 20.48
CA ASN A 20 12.81 -0.26 21.40
C ASN A 20 11.63 0.44 20.74
N PHE A 21 10.41 -0.03 21.00
CA PHE A 21 9.21 0.68 20.56
C PHE A 21 9.11 2.01 21.33
N SER A 22 9.14 3.12 20.58
CA SER A 22 8.82 4.45 21.12
C SER A 22 7.84 5.16 20.19
N TRP A 23 7.00 6.01 20.78
CA TRP A 23 6.01 6.77 20.02
C TRP A 23 6.65 7.74 19.02
N ASP A 24 7.84 8.25 19.33
CA ASP A 24 8.52 9.25 18.51
C ASP A 24 8.78 8.76 17.08
N TRP A 25 9.46 7.64 16.92
CA TRP A 25 9.77 7.13 15.60
C TRP A 25 8.60 6.38 14.95
N THR A 26 7.77 5.68 15.72
CA THR A 26 6.65 4.91 15.17
C THR A 26 5.55 5.81 14.62
N ILE A 27 5.16 6.87 15.35
CA ILE A 27 4.21 7.87 14.85
C ILE A 27 4.81 8.62 13.66
N ASN A 28 6.11 8.96 13.72
CA ASN A 28 6.77 9.66 12.61
C ASN A 28 6.69 8.85 11.30
N ILE A 29 7.01 7.56 11.33
CA ILE A 29 6.87 6.68 10.16
C ILE A 29 5.42 6.64 9.67
N LEU A 30 4.46 6.45 10.57
CA LEU A 30 3.04 6.42 10.21
C LEU A 30 2.60 7.72 9.53
N VAL A 31 2.90 8.87 10.13
CA VAL A 31 2.53 10.18 9.59
C VAL A 31 3.17 10.44 8.23
N ILE A 32 4.47 10.15 8.10
CA ILE A 32 5.18 10.33 6.82
C ILE A 32 4.59 9.42 5.74
N ASN A 33 4.33 8.15 6.06
CA ASN A 33 3.70 7.23 5.11
C ASN A 33 2.31 7.73 4.67
N MET A 34 1.50 8.23 5.60
CA MET A 34 0.19 8.80 5.28
C MET A 34 0.32 10.02 4.36
N VAL A 35 1.23 10.93 4.66
CA VAL A 35 1.46 12.13 3.84
C VAL A 35 1.97 11.76 2.44
N LEU A 36 2.96 10.86 2.35
CA LEU A 36 3.51 10.42 1.07
C LEU A 36 2.48 9.66 0.23
N ALA A 37 1.71 8.77 0.83
CA ALA A 37 0.63 8.07 0.15
C ALA A 37 -0.43 9.05 -0.36
N PHE A 38 -0.83 10.02 0.47
CA PHE A 38 -1.80 11.04 0.07
C PHE A 38 -1.29 11.86 -1.11
N ILE A 39 -0.06 12.37 -1.05
CA ILE A 39 0.54 13.15 -2.14
C ILE A 39 0.64 12.32 -3.42
N TRP A 40 1.10 11.06 -3.31
CA TRP A 40 1.26 10.16 -4.44
C TRP A 40 -0.06 9.86 -5.14
N TYR A 41 -1.05 9.41 -4.38
CA TYR A 41 -2.35 9.06 -4.96
C TYR A 41 -3.12 10.26 -5.48
N GLN A 42 -3.12 11.39 -4.76
CA GLN A 42 -3.74 12.63 -5.24
C GLN A 42 -3.03 13.20 -6.47
N GLY A 43 -1.71 13.04 -6.53
CA GLY A 43 -0.91 13.45 -7.69
C GLY A 43 -1.38 12.80 -9.00
N TRP A 44 -1.92 11.57 -8.94
CA TRP A 44 -2.51 10.88 -10.09
C TRP A 44 -4.03 11.04 -10.19
N GLU A 45 -4.74 10.96 -9.06
CA GLU A 45 -6.20 11.05 -9.01
C GLU A 45 -6.70 12.39 -9.55
N VAL A 46 -6.14 13.51 -9.06
CA VAL A 46 -6.61 14.84 -9.43
C VAL A 46 -6.46 15.12 -10.92
N PRO A 47 -5.28 14.98 -11.55
CA PRO A 47 -5.15 15.30 -12.98
C PRO A 47 -5.87 14.30 -13.89
N LEU A 48 -5.86 13.00 -13.57
CA LEU A 48 -6.33 11.99 -14.52
C LEU A 48 -7.81 11.66 -14.33
N TYR A 49 -8.30 11.64 -13.11
CA TYR A 49 -9.66 11.16 -12.79
C TYR A 49 -10.63 12.28 -12.42
N ILE A 50 -10.18 13.33 -11.70
CA ILE A 50 -11.02 14.48 -11.34
C ILE A 50 -11.00 15.52 -12.46
N LYS A 51 -9.82 16.01 -12.86
CA LYS A 51 -9.68 17.00 -13.95
C LYS A 51 -9.77 16.38 -15.35
N LYS A 52 -9.77 15.06 -15.46
CA LYS A 52 -9.95 14.28 -16.71
C LYS A 52 -9.02 14.74 -17.85
N LYS A 53 -7.76 15.12 -17.54
CA LYS A 53 -6.82 15.71 -18.52
C LYS A 53 -6.57 14.82 -19.76
N GLN A 54 -6.68 13.50 -19.62
CA GLN A 54 -6.53 12.55 -20.72
C GLN A 54 -7.89 12.07 -21.27
N ALA A 55 -9.00 12.59 -20.74
CA ALA A 55 -10.35 12.12 -21.04
C ALA A 55 -10.44 10.59 -21.00
N ASN A 56 -11.01 9.96 -22.01
CA ASN A 56 -11.15 8.50 -22.08
C ASN A 56 -10.10 7.81 -22.95
N ARG A 57 -9.04 8.53 -23.37
CA ARG A 57 -8.08 8.04 -24.37
C ARG A 57 -7.40 6.73 -23.97
N PHE A 58 -7.06 6.59 -22.69
CA PHE A 58 -6.33 5.41 -22.18
C PHE A 58 -7.15 4.61 -21.17
N LYS A 59 -8.46 4.83 -21.07
CA LYS A 59 -9.34 4.12 -20.15
C LYS A 59 -10.08 3.00 -20.86
N TYR A 60 -9.99 1.78 -20.29
CA TYR A 60 -10.85 0.67 -20.70
C TYR A 60 -12.31 0.95 -20.34
N ASN A 61 -12.59 1.26 -19.08
CA ASN A 61 -13.90 1.72 -18.64
C ASN A 61 -13.99 3.24 -18.77
N LYS A 62 -14.95 3.73 -19.57
CA LYS A 62 -15.08 5.16 -19.87
C LYS A 62 -15.66 6.00 -18.74
N SER A 63 -16.24 5.38 -17.70
CA SER A 63 -16.77 6.08 -16.53
C SER A 63 -15.65 6.55 -15.60
N PHE A 64 -15.90 7.61 -14.85
CA PHE A 64 -14.95 8.11 -13.83
C PHE A 64 -15.49 7.82 -12.43
N PRO A 65 -14.66 7.27 -11.51
CA PRO A 65 -15.11 6.86 -10.17
C PRO A 65 -15.75 8.00 -9.37
N PHE A 66 -15.24 9.22 -9.51
CA PHE A 66 -15.76 10.39 -8.82
C PHE A 66 -17.19 10.74 -9.21
N ASP A 67 -17.57 10.47 -10.46
CA ASP A 67 -18.93 10.75 -10.98
C ASP A 67 -19.94 9.66 -10.57
N ILE A 68 -19.45 8.50 -10.11
CA ILE A 68 -20.30 7.36 -9.75
C ILE A 68 -20.81 7.55 -8.33
N LYS A 69 -22.12 7.79 -8.22
CA LYS A 69 -22.84 7.83 -6.94
C LYS A 69 -23.55 6.51 -6.71
N ASN A 70 -23.21 5.80 -5.63
CA ASN A 70 -23.84 4.53 -5.28
C ASN A 70 -23.97 4.41 -3.76
N LYS A 71 -25.16 3.96 -3.30
CA LYS A 71 -25.50 3.75 -1.89
C LYS A 71 -24.61 2.71 -1.18
N PHE A 72 -23.89 1.87 -1.92
CA PHE A 72 -22.97 0.89 -1.35
C PHE A 72 -21.65 1.48 -0.85
N PHE A 73 -21.32 2.71 -1.22
CA PHE A 73 -20.17 3.44 -0.70
C PHE A 73 -20.55 4.26 0.53
N TRP A 74 -19.67 4.34 1.51
CA TRP A 74 -19.90 5.07 2.76
C TRP A 74 -20.34 6.52 2.52
N PHE A 75 -19.71 7.19 1.55
CA PHE A 75 -20.03 8.59 1.19
C PHE A 75 -20.83 8.69 -0.11
N LYS A 76 -21.44 7.59 -0.55
CA LYS A 76 -22.14 7.49 -1.85
C LYS A 76 -21.24 7.84 -3.06
N ASN A 77 -19.94 7.92 -2.87
CA ASN A 77 -18.95 8.25 -3.89
C ASN A 77 -17.76 7.28 -3.82
N GLN A 78 -17.44 6.64 -4.95
CA GLN A 78 -16.41 5.60 -5.01
C GLN A 78 -15.01 6.13 -4.67
N THR A 79 -14.63 7.29 -5.22
CA THR A 79 -13.30 7.86 -4.95
C THR A 79 -13.12 8.21 -3.48
N ILE A 80 -14.14 8.85 -2.88
CA ILE A 80 -14.07 9.23 -1.46
C ILE A 80 -14.06 8.00 -0.56
N ASP A 81 -14.87 6.97 -0.87
CA ASP A 81 -14.86 5.71 -0.12
C ASP A 81 -13.49 5.02 -0.19
N ASN A 82 -12.93 4.91 -1.40
CA ASN A 82 -11.62 4.32 -1.62
C ASN A 82 -10.49 5.08 -0.89
N MET A 83 -10.48 6.41 -0.98
CA MET A 83 -9.53 7.25 -0.27
C MET A 83 -9.64 7.05 1.24
N THR A 84 -10.86 7.07 1.77
CA THR A 84 -11.09 6.90 3.21
C THR A 84 -10.61 5.53 3.70
N ARG A 85 -10.94 4.44 2.98
CA ARG A 85 -10.49 3.09 3.33
C ARG A 85 -8.97 2.96 3.27
N SER A 86 -8.36 3.46 2.20
CA SER A 86 -6.91 3.42 2.04
C SER A 86 -6.20 4.17 3.17
N MET A 87 -6.70 5.35 3.55
CA MET A 87 -6.07 6.18 4.59
C MET A 87 -6.37 5.69 6.02
N LEU A 88 -7.54 5.10 6.28
CA LEU A 88 -7.88 4.61 7.62
C LEU A 88 -7.38 3.19 7.89
N PHE A 89 -7.23 2.36 6.87
CA PHE A 89 -6.85 0.95 7.05
C PHE A 89 -5.58 0.60 6.27
N GLY A 90 -5.55 0.77 4.95
CA GLY A 90 -4.46 0.31 4.12
C GLY A 90 -3.10 0.88 4.53
N VAL A 91 -2.96 2.20 4.55
CA VAL A 91 -1.70 2.86 4.90
C VAL A 91 -1.29 2.61 6.36
N PRO A 92 -2.19 2.70 7.37
CA PRO A 92 -1.85 2.37 8.74
C PRO A 92 -1.39 0.93 8.95
N ILE A 93 -2.10 -0.06 8.40
CA ILE A 93 -1.72 -1.48 8.52
C ILE A 93 -0.35 -1.72 7.88
N TRP A 94 -0.14 -1.22 6.66
CA TRP A 94 1.16 -1.32 6.00
C TRP A 94 2.27 -0.65 6.79
N SER A 95 2.00 0.53 7.40
CA SER A 95 2.97 1.22 8.25
C SER A 95 3.27 0.43 9.54
N MET A 96 2.28 -0.21 10.14
CA MET A 96 2.48 -1.08 11.31
C MET A 96 3.35 -2.29 10.96
N LEU A 97 3.13 -2.92 9.82
CA LEU A 97 3.97 -4.02 9.34
C LEU A 97 5.41 -3.57 9.07
N GLN A 98 5.59 -2.38 8.50
CA GLN A 98 6.91 -1.78 8.31
C GLN A 98 7.61 -1.51 9.65
N ILE A 99 6.92 -0.93 10.62
CA ILE A 99 7.45 -0.68 11.95
C ILE A 99 7.87 -1.98 12.64
N LEU A 100 7.03 -3.02 12.56
CA LEU A 100 7.34 -4.34 13.11
C LEU A 100 8.57 -4.95 12.42
N MET A 101 8.65 -4.84 11.10
CA MET A 101 9.81 -5.32 10.33
C MET A 101 11.11 -4.60 10.74
N LEU A 102 11.08 -3.28 10.87
CA LEU A 102 12.24 -2.50 11.30
C LEU A 102 12.69 -2.86 12.72
N TRP A 103 11.74 -3.07 13.62
CA TRP A 103 12.02 -3.54 14.98
C TRP A 103 12.62 -4.94 14.99
N THR A 104 12.13 -5.89 14.19
CA THR A 104 12.70 -7.24 14.11
C THR A 104 14.12 -7.22 13.55
N PHE A 105 14.42 -6.38 12.58
CA PHE A 105 15.77 -6.16 12.06
C PHE A 105 16.71 -5.59 13.11
N SER A 106 16.28 -4.55 13.83
CA SER A 106 17.13 -3.89 14.82
C SER A 106 17.46 -4.76 16.03
N ASN A 107 16.59 -5.75 16.31
CA ASN A 107 16.82 -6.72 17.40
C ASN A 107 17.49 -8.03 16.94
N GLY A 108 17.90 -8.13 15.68
CA GLY A 108 18.59 -9.30 15.15
C GLY A 108 17.75 -10.55 14.95
N TYR A 109 16.41 -10.43 15.01
CA TYR A 109 15.50 -11.56 14.73
C TYR A 109 15.48 -11.93 13.24
N VAL A 110 15.85 -10.99 12.37
CA VAL A 110 15.98 -11.19 10.92
C VAL A 110 17.40 -10.85 10.50
N PRO A 111 18.06 -11.69 9.70
CA PRO A 111 19.42 -11.43 9.28
C PRO A 111 19.49 -10.19 8.38
N TRP A 112 20.49 -9.35 8.63
CA TRP A 112 20.78 -8.18 7.81
C TRP A 112 21.66 -8.58 6.63
N ILE A 113 21.22 -8.31 5.42
CA ILE A 113 22.01 -8.56 4.22
C ILE A 113 22.72 -7.26 3.84
N ASN A 114 24.02 -7.20 4.11
CA ASN A 114 24.84 -6.06 3.72
C ASN A 114 25.33 -6.24 2.28
N PHE A 115 25.11 -5.21 1.45
CA PHE A 115 25.57 -5.23 0.05
C PHE A 115 27.08 -5.43 -0.09
N SER A 116 27.90 -4.81 0.78
CA SER A 116 29.38 -4.93 0.72
C SER A 116 29.87 -6.37 0.89
N GLU A 117 29.19 -7.15 1.70
CA GLU A 117 29.58 -8.53 2.05
C GLU A 117 28.90 -9.58 1.19
N ASN A 118 27.66 -9.29 0.73
CA ASN A 118 26.79 -10.27 0.07
C ASN A 118 26.23 -9.75 -1.25
N LYS A 119 27.06 -9.21 -2.13
CA LYS A 119 26.64 -8.56 -3.41
C LYS A 119 25.75 -9.44 -4.26
N ILE A 120 26.13 -10.73 -4.42
CA ILE A 120 25.37 -11.67 -5.26
C ILE A 120 23.99 -11.93 -4.66
N TRP A 121 23.91 -12.17 -3.36
CA TRP A 121 22.64 -12.35 -2.64
C TRP A 121 21.76 -11.12 -2.74
N PHE A 122 22.31 -9.92 -2.58
CA PHE A 122 21.56 -8.67 -2.65
C PHE A 122 20.93 -8.48 -4.04
N ILE A 123 21.71 -8.72 -5.11
CA ILE A 123 21.21 -8.63 -6.49
C ILE A 123 20.17 -9.72 -6.74
N LEU A 124 20.42 -10.94 -6.28
CA LEU A 124 19.50 -12.06 -6.41
C LEU A 124 18.14 -11.77 -5.73
N MET A 125 18.15 -11.18 -4.52
CA MET A 125 16.92 -10.81 -3.79
C MET A 125 16.11 -9.77 -4.55
N ILE A 126 16.72 -8.79 -5.21
CA ILE A 126 16.01 -7.81 -6.04
C ILE A 126 15.21 -8.52 -7.16
N LEU A 127 15.71 -9.62 -7.71
CA LEU A 127 15.05 -10.39 -8.75
C LEU A 127 14.03 -11.39 -8.20
N VAL A 128 14.37 -12.06 -7.11
CA VAL A 128 13.59 -13.19 -6.55
C VAL A 128 12.42 -12.72 -5.69
N VAL A 129 12.59 -11.65 -4.91
CA VAL A 129 11.54 -11.15 -4.01
C VAL A 129 10.25 -10.78 -4.75
N PRO A 130 10.27 -10.06 -5.89
CA PRO A 130 9.04 -9.81 -6.66
C PRO A 130 8.33 -11.10 -7.10
N ILE A 131 9.08 -12.11 -7.54
CA ILE A 131 8.52 -13.40 -7.99
C ILE A 131 7.85 -14.13 -6.85
N ILE A 132 8.51 -14.18 -5.68
CA ILE A 132 7.94 -14.79 -4.47
C ILE A 132 6.70 -14.01 -4.02
N HIS A 133 6.76 -12.68 -4.04
CA HIS A 133 5.63 -11.82 -3.71
C HIS A 133 4.43 -12.08 -4.62
N ASP A 134 4.63 -12.12 -5.94
CA ASP A 134 3.55 -12.35 -6.90
C ASP A 134 2.95 -13.74 -6.76
N PHE A 135 3.77 -14.76 -6.52
CA PHE A 135 3.29 -16.12 -6.23
C PHE A 135 2.48 -16.16 -4.93
N HIS A 136 2.98 -15.57 -3.87
CA HIS A 136 2.27 -15.45 -2.60
C HIS A 136 0.94 -14.70 -2.77
N PHE A 137 1.00 -13.53 -3.44
CA PHE A 137 -0.20 -12.74 -3.73
C PHE A 137 -1.23 -13.56 -4.51
N TYR A 138 -0.82 -14.29 -5.56
CA TYR A 138 -1.72 -15.17 -6.30
C TYR A 138 -2.39 -16.21 -5.41
N CYS A 139 -1.64 -16.89 -4.56
CA CYS A 139 -2.18 -17.91 -3.66
C CYS A 139 -3.20 -17.31 -2.68
N ILE A 140 -2.86 -16.21 -2.03
CA ILE A 140 -3.75 -15.53 -1.08
C ILE A 140 -4.98 -14.97 -1.80
N HIS A 141 -4.79 -14.31 -2.94
CA HIS A 141 -5.91 -13.76 -3.72
C HIS A 141 -6.89 -14.85 -4.16
N ARG A 142 -6.38 -16.00 -4.59
CA ARG A 142 -7.22 -17.16 -4.92
C ARG A 142 -7.96 -17.71 -3.69
N LEU A 143 -7.30 -17.74 -2.53
CA LEU A 143 -7.90 -18.18 -1.27
C LEU A 143 -9.07 -17.29 -0.84
N ILE A 144 -8.90 -15.97 -0.93
CA ILE A 144 -9.96 -15.02 -0.52
C ILE A 144 -11.15 -14.98 -1.48
N HIS A 145 -11.05 -15.62 -2.65
CA HIS A 145 -12.19 -15.88 -3.55
C HIS A 145 -13.08 -17.06 -3.11
N ILE A 146 -12.73 -17.82 -2.06
CA ILE A 146 -13.66 -18.81 -1.46
C ILE A 146 -14.93 -18.07 -1.00
N PRO A 147 -16.13 -18.62 -1.24
CA PRO A 147 -17.41 -17.89 -1.06
C PRO A 147 -17.58 -17.18 0.28
N ILE A 148 -17.14 -17.80 1.38
CA ILE A 148 -17.23 -17.20 2.72
C ILE A 148 -16.30 -15.99 2.82
N LEU A 149 -15.02 -16.13 2.44
CA LEU A 149 -14.02 -15.05 2.49
C LEU A 149 -14.35 -13.95 1.49
N TYR A 150 -14.81 -14.33 0.29
CA TYR A 150 -15.27 -13.35 -0.70
C TYR A 150 -16.39 -12.48 -0.13
N LYS A 151 -17.43 -13.08 0.42
CA LYS A 151 -18.61 -12.37 0.92
C LYS A 151 -18.26 -11.36 2.02
N TRP A 152 -17.44 -11.74 2.99
CA TRP A 152 -17.18 -10.93 4.18
C TRP A 152 -15.97 -10.01 4.04
N VAL A 153 -14.98 -10.40 3.27
CA VAL A 153 -13.68 -9.72 3.16
C VAL A 153 -13.51 -9.11 1.77
N HIS A 154 -13.34 -9.93 0.75
CA HIS A 154 -12.88 -9.53 -0.57
C HIS A 154 -13.91 -8.76 -1.41
N SER A 155 -15.20 -8.93 -1.15
CA SER A 155 -16.26 -8.16 -1.82
C SER A 155 -16.13 -6.65 -1.64
N VAL A 156 -15.43 -6.18 -0.61
CA VAL A 156 -15.15 -4.75 -0.39
C VAL A 156 -14.30 -4.19 -1.52
N HIS A 157 -13.22 -4.90 -1.89
CA HIS A 157 -12.35 -4.52 -3.00
C HIS A 157 -13.10 -4.52 -4.34
N HIS A 158 -13.91 -5.54 -4.58
CA HIS A 158 -14.70 -5.67 -5.81
C HIS A 158 -15.85 -4.66 -5.98
N LYS A 159 -16.19 -3.86 -4.95
CA LYS A 159 -17.11 -2.72 -5.11
C LYS A 159 -16.54 -1.64 -6.03
N SER A 160 -15.22 -1.55 -6.14
CA SER A 160 -14.53 -0.59 -7.01
C SER A 160 -14.48 -1.06 -8.45
N VAL A 161 -15.63 -1.16 -9.10
CA VAL A 161 -15.77 -1.63 -10.50
C VAL A 161 -15.08 -0.75 -11.54
N ASN A 162 -14.69 0.45 -11.17
CA ASN A 162 -13.99 1.40 -12.02
C ASN A 162 -12.72 1.89 -11.29
N PRO A 163 -11.62 1.13 -11.34
CA PRO A 163 -10.45 1.40 -10.53
C PRO A 163 -9.82 2.75 -10.83
N SER A 164 -9.31 3.38 -9.78
CA SER A 164 -8.50 4.59 -9.79
C SER A 164 -7.30 4.41 -8.83
N PRO A 165 -6.35 5.33 -8.75
CA PRO A 165 -5.23 5.20 -7.83
C PRO A 165 -5.63 4.80 -6.41
N TRP A 166 -6.66 5.43 -5.84
CA TRP A 166 -7.14 5.12 -4.49
C TRP A 166 -7.75 3.73 -4.30
N SER A 167 -8.14 3.04 -5.38
CA SER A 167 -8.72 1.70 -5.27
C SER A 167 -7.68 0.62 -4.95
N SER A 168 -6.40 0.88 -5.15
CA SER A 168 -5.31 -0.10 -4.94
C SER A 168 -5.18 -0.56 -3.48
N LEU A 169 -5.42 0.33 -2.51
CA LEU A 169 -5.39 0.03 -1.07
C LEU A 169 -6.79 0.04 -0.43
N SER A 170 -7.85 0.14 -1.23
CA SER A 170 -9.22 0.11 -0.74
C SER A 170 -9.72 -1.32 -0.60
N MET A 171 -9.25 -1.98 0.45
CA MET A 171 -9.55 -3.37 0.77
C MET A 171 -10.13 -3.49 2.17
N HIS A 172 -10.55 -4.70 2.53
CA HIS A 172 -10.90 -5.00 3.91
C HIS A 172 -9.61 -5.10 4.76
N PRO A 173 -9.61 -4.66 6.03
CA PRO A 173 -8.41 -4.71 6.89
C PRO A 173 -7.69 -6.07 6.95
N VAL A 174 -8.41 -7.16 6.78
CA VAL A 174 -7.86 -8.53 6.79
C VAL A 174 -7.11 -8.88 5.49
N GLU A 175 -7.25 -8.08 4.42
CA GLU A 175 -6.58 -8.32 3.14
C GLU A 175 -5.20 -7.65 3.04
N HIS A 176 -4.87 -6.79 3.98
CA HIS A 176 -3.58 -6.12 4.07
C HIS A 176 -2.60 -6.97 4.87
#